data_1a628bc6c75920ceefacfd3001d90de7
#
_entry.id   1a628bc6c75920ceefacfd3001d90de7
#
_cell.length_a   1.000
_cell.length_b   1.000
_cell.length_c   1.000
_cell.angle_alpha   90.00
_cell.angle_beta   90.00
_cell.angle_gamma   90.00
#
_symmetry.space_group_name_H-M   'P 1'
#
loop_
_entity.id
_entity.type
_entity.pdbx_description
1 polymer ?
#
loop_
_entity_poly.entity_id
_entity_poly.type
_entity_poly.pdbx_seq_one_letter_code
_entity_poly.pdbx_strand_id
1 'polypeptide(L)'
;NLVVKDTAVLKKLIGGFKMNKDLLYWIPAGQYGKEGVLSLLAQHPEIRFVSLIGIDLAGNDTDEKIPIEIFMKDYDDFFAGKAVQTDGSSVVFMNIATLNDARVDFVADSTVNWYVDYNDENVDDATGLPVGTLRIPSFLIHNDKFIDSRSILKRSCDYVAEELKKLIAGKTIKGMENFPTGEIQDIVFTTGTELEFWVKTPSEKETVQH
;
A
#
# COMPACT_ATOMS: atom_id res chain seq x y z
N ASN A 1 9.08 9.40 5.53
CA ASN A 1 8.73 10.79 5.19
C ASN A 1 9.62 11.26 4.06
N LEU A 2 9.14 11.07 2.81
CA LEU A 2 9.76 11.73 1.66
C LEU A 2 9.37 13.22 1.75
N VAL A 3 10.18 13.99 2.43
CA VAL A 3 10.04 15.46 2.42
C VAL A 3 10.71 15.95 1.15
N VAL A 4 9.96 16.08 0.06
CA VAL A 4 10.43 16.83 -1.11
C VAL A 4 10.48 18.30 -0.70
N LYS A 5 11.66 18.75 -0.26
CA LYS A 5 11.90 20.13 0.20
C LYS A 5 11.84 21.17 -0.93
N ASP A 6 11.81 20.75 -2.17
CA ASP A 6 11.80 21.68 -3.31
C ASP A 6 10.52 21.52 -4.14
N THR A 7 9.49 22.26 -3.72
CA THR A 7 8.21 22.37 -4.45
C THR A 7 8.38 22.97 -5.85
N ALA A 8 9.49 23.63 -6.17
CA ALA A 8 9.75 24.20 -7.50
C ALA A 8 10.20 23.09 -8.49
N VAL A 9 10.99 22.12 -8.02
CA VAL A 9 11.37 20.94 -8.84
C VAL A 9 10.18 20.06 -9.09
N LEU A 10 9.35 19.82 -8.08
CA LEU A 10 8.09 19.08 -8.27
C LEU A 10 7.16 19.79 -9.27
N LYS A 11 7.00 21.10 -9.15
CA LYS A 11 6.18 21.89 -10.09
C LYS A 11 6.74 21.86 -11.51
N LYS A 12 8.04 21.74 -11.69
CA LYS A 12 8.69 21.66 -13.00
C LYS A 12 8.58 20.26 -13.63
N LEU A 13 8.65 19.20 -12.82
CA LEU A 13 8.44 17.80 -13.24
C LEU A 13 6.96 17.50 -13.53
N ILE A 14 6.04 18.11 -12.77
CA ILE A 14 4.59 17.91 -12.92
C ILE A 14 3.96 19.01 -13.81
N GLY A 15 4.74 19.88 -14.40
CA GLY A 15 4.32 21.12 -15.07
C GLY A 15 3.29 21.02 -16.21
N GLY A 16 2.76 19.83 -16.49
CA GLY A 16 1.61 19.59 -17.36
C GLY A 16 0.45 18.83 -16.71
N PHE A 17 0.65 18.27 -15.51
CA PHE A 17 -0.38 17.47 -14.83
C PHE A 17 -1.16 18.35 -13.85
N LYS A 18 -2.33 18.83 -14.27
CA LYS A 18 -3.28 19.48 -13.36
C LYS A 18 -4.04 18.38 -12.64
N MET A 19 -3.72 18.15 -11.37
CA MET A 19 -4.58 17.36 -10.50
C MET A 19 -5.97 18.04 -10.47
N ASN A 20 -7.01 17.26 -10.75
CA ASN A 20 -8.38 17.75 -10.61
C ASN A 20 -8.65 17.94 -9.11
N LYS A 21 -8.98 19.16 -8.71
CA LYS A 21 -9.19 19.52 -7.30
C LYS A 21 -10.46 18.93 -6.72
N ASP A 22 -11.36 18.48 -7.57
CA ASP A 22 -12.64 17.90 -7.19
C ASP A 22 -12.51 16.40 -6.88
N LEU A 23 -11.34 15.79 -7.14
CA LEU A 23 -11.06 14.38 -6.91
C LEU A 23 -10.29 14.15 -5.60
N LEU A 24 -10.66 13.10 -4.89
CA LEU A 24 -9.92 12.58 -3.74
C LEU A 24 -8.87 11.57 -4.22
N TYR A 25 -7.60 11.88 -4.10
CA TYR A 25 -6.53 10.98 -4.56
C TYR A 25 -6.02 10.01 -3.52
N TRP A 26 -6.07 10.39 -2.22
CA TRP A 26 -5.65 9.51 -1.13
C TRP A 26 -6.28 9.92 0.20
N ILE A 27 -6.36 8.95 1.09
CA ILE A 27 -6.72 9.14 2.50
C ILE A 27 -5.46 8.87 3.32
N PRO A 28 -4.89 9.89 4.01
CA PRO A 28 -3.67 9.72 4.80
C PRO A 28 -3.87 8.80 6.00
N ALA A 29 -2.88 7.95 6.28
CA ALA A 29 -2.89 7.06 7.42
C ALA A 29 -3.04 7.83 8.74
N GLY A 30 -3.95 7.35 9.59
CA GLY A 30 -4.16 7.89 10.94
C GLY A 30 -4.71 9.30 11.03
N GLN A 31 -5.02 9.94 9.90
CA GLN A 31 -5.57 11.30 9.89
C GLN A 31 -7.07 11.34 10.20
N TYR A 32 -7.80 10.30 9.82
CA TYR A 32 -9.24 10.21 9.99
C TYR A 32 -9.61 8.96 10.81
N GLY A 33 -10.50 9.13 11.79
CA GLY A 33 -11.21 8.01 12.38
C GLY A 33 -12.33 7.49 11.46
N LYS A 34 -13.03 6.43 11.86
CA LYS A 34 -14.13 5.83 11.09
C LYS A 34 -15.12 6.87 10.56
N GLU A 35 -15.66 7.70 11.43
CA GLU A 35 -16.67 8.71 11.06
C GLU A 35 -16.11 9.71 10.03
N GLY A 36 -14.84 10.12 10.19
CA GLY A 36 -14.17 11.01 9.26
C GLY A 36 -13.98 10.39 7.89
N VAL A 37 -13.57 9.11 7.80
CA VAL A 37 -13.47 8.38 6.54
C VAL A 37 -14.83 8.24 5.86
N LEU A 38 -15.86 7.83 6.61
CA LEU A 38 -17.22 7.68 6.06
C LEU A 38 -17.79 9.02 5.57
N SER A 39 -17.57 10.09 6.33
CA SER A 39 -17.97 11.45 5.91
C SER A 39 -17.24 11.92 4.66
N LEU A 40 -15.94 11.63 4.55
CA LEU A 40 -15.14 11.97 3.38
C LEU A 40 -15.61 11.22 2.15
N LEU A 41 -15.84 9.92 2.25
CA LEU A 41 -16.34 9.10 1.13
C LEU A 41 -17.75 9.51 0.69
N ALA A 42 -18.60 9.93 1.63
CA ALA A 42 -19.93 10.45 1.30
C ALA A 42 -19.89 11.77 0.48
N GLN A 43 -18.79 12.53 0.54
CA GLN A 43 -18.57 13.73 -0.27
C GLN A 43 -17.99 13.42 -1.66
N HIS A 44 -17.58 12.16 -1.90
CA HIS A 44 -16.96 11.68 -3.13
C HIS A 44 -17.76 10.52 -3.73
N PRO A 45 -19.02 10.76 -4.20
CA PRO A 45 -19.89 9.70 -4.73
C PRO A 45 -19.37 9.06 -6.02
N GLU A 46 -18.41 9.69 -6.71
CA GLU A 46 -17.70 9.10 -7.84
C GLU A 46 -16.84 7.89 -7.46
N ILE A 47 -16.49 7.74 -6.19
CA ILE A 47 -15.78 6.55 -5.67
C ILE A 47 -16.83 5.45 -5.45
N ARG A 48 -16.93 4.54 -6.43
CA ARG A 48 -17.97 3.51 -6.48
C ARG A 48 -17.54 2.16 -5.88
N PHE A 49 -16.25 1.95 -5.74
CA PHE A 49 -15.69 0.67 -5.31
C PHE A 49 -14.59 0.86 -4.26
N VAL A 50 -14.42 -0.18 -3.45
CA VAL A 50 -13.20 -0.41 -2.67
C VAL A 50 -12.53 -1.67 -3.18
N SER A 51 -11.20 -1.69 -3.18
CA SER A 51 -10.40 -2.87 -3.50
C SER A 51 -9.43 -3.12 -2.34
N LEU A 52 -9.52 -4.28 -1.72
CA LEU A 52 -8.56 -4.75 -0.73
C LEU A 52 -7.43 -5.48 -1.45
N ILE A 53 -6.21 -5.01 -1.28
CA ILE A 53 -5.05 -5.52 -2.03
C ILE A 53 -4.10 -6.22 -1.06
N GLY A 54 -3.98 -7.53 -1.18
CA GLY A 54 -2.95 -8.34 -0.52
C GLY A 54 -1.83 -8.68 -1.49
N ILE A 55 -0.59 -8.74 -1.01
CA ILE A 55 0.56 -9.16 -1.82
C ILE A 55 1.08 -10.48 -1.28
N ASP A 56 1.04 -11.52 -2.10
CA ASP A 56 1.51 -12.85 -1.74
C ASP A 56 3.06 -12.96 -1.73
N LEU A 57 3.60 -14.12 -1.40
CA LEU A 57 5.06 -14.33 -1.33
C LEU A 57 5.76 -14.36 -2.68
N ALA A 58 5.02 -14.50 -3.77
CA ALA A 58 5.56 -14.40 -5.13
C ALA A 58 5.56 -12.95 -5.64
N GLY A 59 4.96 -12.02 -4.88
CA GLY A 59 4.81 -10.63 -5.29
C GLY A 59 3.58 -10.37 -6.16
N ASN A 60 2.67 -11.35 -6.29
CA ASN A 60 1.42 -11.13 -7.00
C ASN A 60 0.45 -10.37 -6.11
N ASP A 61 -0.27 -9.45 -6.69
CA ASP A 61 -1.40 -8.82 -6.04
C ASP A 61 -2.62 -9.75 -6.14
N THR A 62 -3.26 -9.94 -5.00
CA THR A 62 -4.59 -10.54 -4.89
C THR A 62 -5.52 -9.44 -4.42
N ASP A 63 -6.50 -9.07 -5.25
CA ASP A 63 -7.43 -8.02 -4.88
C ASP A 63 -8.88 -8.50 -4.92
N GLU A 64 -9.65 -8.02 -3.94
CA GLU A 64 -11.09 -8.22 -3.89
C GLU A 64 -11.77 -6.86 -4.00
N LYS A 65 -12.52 -6.69 -5.08
CA LYS A 65 -13.21 -5.45 -5.42
C LYS A 65 -14.69 -5.55 -5.10
N ILE A 66 -15.17 -4.66 -4.26
CA ILE A 66 -16.56 -4.63 -3.80
C ILE A 66 -17.17 -3.22 -3.92
N PRO A 67 -18.51 -3.09 -3.96
CA PRO A 67 -19.18 -1.80 -3.92
C PRO A 67 -18.83 -1.01 -2.66
N ILE A 68 -18.66 0.31 -2.80
CA ILE A 68 -18.27 1.20 -1.71
C ILE A 68 -19.30 1.22 -0.58
N GLU A 69 -20.57 1.05 -0.88
CA GLU A 69 -21.66 1.05 0.09
C GLU A 69 -21.54 -0.11 1.09
N ILE A 70 -21.04 -1.27 0.64
CA ILE A 70 -20.79 -2.43 1.52
C ILE A 70 -19.64 -2.10 2.48
N PHE A 71 -18.56 -1.50 1.97
CA PHE A 71 -17.45 -1.05 2.82
C PHE A 71 -17.91 -0.04 3.86
N MET A 72 -18.70 0.96 3.46
CA MET A 72 -19.18 1.99 4.38
C MET A 72 -20.11 1.42 5.46
N LYS A 73 -20.95 0.45 5.10
CA LYS A 73 -21.89 -0.21 6.02
C LYS A 73 -21.15 -1.09 7.03
N ASP A 74 -20.27 -1.94 6.55
CA ASP A 74 -19.63 -3.00 7.34
C ASP A 74 -18.17 -2.65 7.71
N TYR A 75 -17.85 -1.36 7.82
CA TYR A 75 -16.52 -0.78 7.98
C TYR A 75 -15.62 -1.54 8.98
N ASP A 76 -16.14 -1.84 10.17
CA ASP A 76 -15.32 -2.47 11.22
C ASP A 76 -14.94 -3.92 10.89
N ASP A 77 -15.77 -4.62 10.12
CA ASP A 77 -15.52 -6.00 9.73
C ASP A 77 -14.34 -6.12 8.74
N PHE A 78 -14.05 -5.04 7.98
CA PHE A 78 -12.88 -4.99 7.09
C PHE A 78 -11.56 -4.98 7.86
N PHE A 79 -11.54 -4.39 9.05
CA PHE A 79 -10.37 -4.36 9.92
C PHE A 79 -10.29 -5.58 10.84
N ALA A 80 -11.42 -6.26 11.04
CA ALA A 80 -11.49 -7.48 11.82
C ALA A 80 -11.22 -8.77 11.00
N GLY A 81 -11.00 -8.65 9.68
CA GLY A 81 -10.82 -9.81 8.79
C GLY A 81 -12.08 -10.67 8.62
N LYS A 82 -13.24 -10.03 8.68
CA LYS A 82 -14.54 -10.74 8.62
C LYS A 82 -15.36 -10.44 7.38
N ALA A 83 -15.03 -9.32 6.70
CA ALA A 83 -15.83 -8.84 5.59
C ALA A 83 -15.48 -9.50 4.25
N VAL A 84 -14.21 -9.76 3.99
CA VAL A 84 -13.71 -10.20 2.69
C VAL A 84 -12.75 -11.36 2.82
N GLN A 85 -12.90 -12.32 1.94
CA GLN A 85 -12.05 -13.51 1.88
C GLN A 85 -11.81 -13.91 0.42
N THR A 86 -10.71 -14.59 0.18
CA THR A 86 -10.42 -15.26 -1.09
C THR A 86 -10.08 -16.73 -0.88
N ASP A 87 -10.10 -17.52 -1.96
CA ASP A 87 -9.62 -18.89 -1.95
C ASP A 87 -8.09 -18.90 -1.89
N GLY A 88 -7.53 -19.82 -1.12
CA GLY A 88 -6.08 -19.94 -0.97
C GLY A 88 -5.35 -20.33 -2.26
N SER A 89 -6.06 -20.85 -3.26
CA SER A 89 -5.49 -21.11 -4.60
C SER A 89 -5.08 -19.82 -5.33
N SER A 90 -5.67 -18.69 -4.94
CA SER A 90 -5.31 -17.35 -5.43
C SER A 90 -4.09 -16.75 -4.72
N VAL A 91 -3.50 -17.45 -3.74
CA VAL A 91 -2.39 -16.97 -2.92
C VAL A 91 -1.19 -17.89 -3.06
N VAL A 92 -0.12 -17.41 -3.67
CA VAL A 92 1.09 -18.21 -3.88
C VAL A 92 1.96 -18.22 -2.63
N PHE A 93 2.18 -19.41 -2.08
CA PHE A 93 2.99 -19.64 -0.89
C PHE A 93 4.23 -20.48 -1.23
N MET A 94 5.04 -19.96 -2.13
CA MET A 94 6.16 -20.58 -2.85
C MET A 94 6.93 -21.62 -2.02
N ASN A 95 6.91 -22.89 -2.45
CA ASN A 95 7.68 -23.99 -1.86
C ASN A 95 7.48 -24.24 -0.36
N ILE A 96 6.54 -23.54 0.29
CA ILE A 96 6.26 -23.66 1.72
C ILE A 96 5.01 -24.51 1.92
N ALA A 97 3.93 -24.15 1.25
CA ALA A 97 2.65 -24.85 1.31
C ALA A 97 1.79 -24.58 0.08
N THR A 98 0.77 -25.41 -0.10
CA THR A 98 -0.34 -25.15 -1.04
C THR A 98 -1.58 -24.89 -0.22
N LEU A 99 -2.24 -23.77 -0.47
CA LEU A 99 -3.42 -23.32 0.26
C LEU A 99 -4.73 -23.62 -0.49
N ASN A 100 -4.73 -24.63 -1.40
CA ASN A 100 -5.93 -25.03 -2.14
C ASN A 100 -7.07 -25.35 -1.16
N ASP A 101 -8.28 -24.91 -1.50
CA ASP A 101 -9.48 -25.05 -0.68
C ASP A 101 -9.37 -24.40 0.73
N ALA A 102 -8.37 -23.57 0.93
CA ALA A 102 -8.18 -22.86 2.19
C ALA A 102 -8.81 -21.46 2.11
N ARG A 103 -9.37 -21.03 3.23
CA ARG A 103 -9.86 -19.67 3.38
C ARG A 103 -8.69 -18.73 3.71
N VAL A 104 -8.59 -17.63 2.98
CA VAL A 104 -7.68 -16.52 3.28
C VAL A 104 -8.50 -15.27 3.47
N ASP A 105 -8.38 -14.65 4.63
CA ASP A 105 -9.10 -13.43 4.99
C ASP A 105 -8.24 -12.20 4.70
N PHE A 106 -8.90 -11.11 4.25
CA PHE A 106 -8.27 -9.80 4.12
C PHE A 106 -8.50 -8.97 5.38
N VAL A 107 -7.46 -8.30 5.82
CA VAL A 107 -7.52 -7.29 6.89
C VAL A 107 -7.00 -5.97 6.36
N ALA A 108 -7.84 -4.96 6.32
CA ALA A 108 -7.46 -3.62 5.87
C ALA A 108 -6.36 -3.03 6.76
N ASP A 109 -5.32 -2.46 6.15
CA ASP A 109 -4.22 -1.82 6.87
C ASP A 109 -4.51 -0.32 7.06
N SER A 110 -4.82 0.07 8.29
CA SER A 110 -5.05 1.47 8.68
C SER A 110 -3.76 2.25 8.95
N THR A 111 -2.60 1.61 8.89
CA THR A 111 -1.31 2.23 9.22
C THR A 111 -0.62 2.87 8.01
N VAL A 112 -1.17 2.67 6.82
CA VAL A 112 -0.66 3.20 5.55
C VAL A 112 -1.72 4.04 4.85
N ASN A 113 -1.29 4.91 3.93
CA ASN A 113 -2.22 5.68 3.11
C ASN A 113 -3.03 4.76 2.19
N TRP A 114 -4.28 5.13 1.97
CA TRP A 114 -5.14 4.53 0.95
C TRP A 114 -5.19 5.44 -0.26
N TYR A 115 -5.33 4.89 -1.45
CA TYR A 115 -5.28 5.65 -2.69
C TYR A 115 -6.52 5.41 -3.52
N VAL A 116 -6.95 6.42 -4.27
CA VAL A 116 -8.06 6.27 -5.22
C VAL A 116 -7.48 6.18 -6.63
N ASP A 117 -7.85 5.10 -7.30
CA ASP A 117 -7.54 4.82 -8.69
C ASP A 117 -8.76 5.16 -9.55
N TYR A 118 -8.60 6.08 -10.48
CA TYR A 118 -9.68 6.57 -11.33
C TYR A 118 -9.62 5.96 -12.72
N ASN A 119 -10.79 5.53 -13.21
CA ASN A 119 -10.95 5.06 -14.57
C ASN A 119 -11.50 6.17 -15.45
N ASP A 120 -10.63 6.85 -16.19
CA ASP A 120 -11.00 7.97 -17.08
C ASP A 120 -11.92 7.55 -18.25
N GLU A 121 -11.98 6.26 -18.57
CA GLU A 121 -12.89 5.74 -19.61
C GLU A 121 -14.32 5.54 -19.09
N ASN A 122 -14.53 5.58 -17.78
CA ASN A 122 -15.82 5.38 -17.13
C ASN A 122 -16.16 6.59 -16.27
N VAL A 123 -17.10 7.38 -16.73
CA VAL A 123 -17.55 8.61 -16.05
C VAL A 123 -18.86 8.33 -15.31
N ASP A 124 -18.94 8.76 -14.08
CA ASP A 124 -20.16 8.68 -13.27
C ASP A 124 -21.17 9.72 -13.77
N ASP A 125 -22.35 9.27 -14.17
CA ASP A 125 -23.38 10.11 -14.78
C ASP A 125 -23.91 11.20 -13.84
N ALA A 126 -23.85 10.99 -12.52
CA ALA A 126 -24.38 11.93 -11.55
C ALA A 126 -23.40 13.07 -11.23
N THR A 127 -22.10 12.78 -11.25
CA THR A 127 -21.05 13.74 -10.88
C THR A 127 -20.32 14.32 -12.09
N GLY A 128 -20.32 13.62 -13.22
CA GLY A 128 -19.49 13.95 -14.38
C GLY A 128 -18.00 13.73 -14.15
N LEU A 129 -17.62 13.02 -13.06
CA LEU A 129 -16.25 12.69 -12.70
C LEU A 129 -15.93 11.24 -13.05
N PRO A 130 -14.65 10.88 -13.26
CA PRO A 130 -14.27 9.50 -13.52
C PRO A 130 -14.57 8.61 -12.31
N VAL A 131 -15.02 7.38 -12.57
CA VAL A 131 -15.34 6.41 -11.51
C VAL A 131 -14.07 6.00 -10.77
N GLY A 132 -14.09 6.17 -9.46
CA GLY A 132 -12.98 5.83 -8.55
C GLY A 132 -13.13 4.47 -7.88
N THR A 133 -11.98 3.86 -7.63
CA THR A 133 -11.82 2.68 -6.77
C THR A 133 -10.86 3.02 -5.63
N LEU A 134 -11.33 2.98 -4.39
CA LEU A 134 -10.48 3.15 -3.22
C LEU A 134 -9.61 1.90 -3.02
N ARG A 135 -8.31 2.04 -3.19
CA ARG A 135 -7.33 0.96 -3.03
C ARG A 135 -6.81 0.93 -1.60
N ILE A 136 -7.09 -0.15 -0.88
CA ILE A 136 -6.69 -0.33 0.51
C ILE A 136 -5.65 -1.45 0.60
N PRO A 137 -4.38 -1.14 0.87
CA PRO A 137 -3.39 -2.16 1.19
C PRO A 137 -3.87 -3.00 2.36
N SER A 138 -3.80 -4.31 2.23
CA SER A 138 -4.37 -5.25 3.20
C SER A 138 -3.39 -6.35 3.55
N PHE A 139 -3.58 -6.93 4.71
CA PHE A 139 -2.89 -8.15 5.12
C PHE A 139 -3.70 -9.37 4.70
N LEU A 140 -3.01 -10.48 4.40
CA LEU A 140 -3.63 -11.78 4.16
C LEU A 140 -3.45 -12.66 5.39
N ILE A 141 -4.56 -13.22 5.88
CA ILE A 141 -4.57 -14.06 7.08
C ILE A 141 -5.14 -15.44 6.76
N HIS A 142 -4.42 -16.47 7.19
CA HIS A 142 -4.87 -17.85 7.19
C HIS A 142 -4.62 -18.48 8.57
N ASN A 143 -5.65 -19.08 9.17
CA ASN A 143 -5.58 -19.68 10.50
C ASN A 143 -4.91 -18.74 11.53
N ASP A 144 -5.40 -17.51 11.64
CA ASP A 144 -4.92 -16.46 12.55
C ASP A 144 -3.45 -16.05 12.35
N LYS A 145 -2.87 -16.38 11.20
CA LYS A 145 -1.49 -16.01 10.85
C LYS A 145 -1.43 -15.15 9.62
N PHE A 146 -0.67 -14.08 9.71
CA PHE A 146 -0.34 -13.24 8.56
C PHE A 146 0.59 -14.00 7.61
N ILE A 147 0.17 -14.13 6.35
CA ILE A 147 0.86 -14.90 5.32
C ILE A 147 1.31 -14.06 4.12
N ASP A 148 0.99 -12.77 4.12
CA ASP A 148 1.38 -11.84 3.07
C ASP A 148 2.87 -11.43 3.16
N SER A 149 3.43 -10.98 2.02
CA SER A 149 4.83 -10.57 1.93
C SER A 149 5.17 -9.37 2.83
N ARG A 150 4.24 -8.42 2.99
CA ARG A 150 4.44 -7.22 3.80
C ARG A 150 4.59 -7.56 5.29
N SER A 151 3.72 -8.43 5.80
CA SER A 151 3.78 -8.91 7.19
C SER A 151 5.04 -9.72 7.47
N ILE A 152 5.45 -10.57 6.52
CA ILE A 152 6.65 -11.38 6.64
C ILE A 152 7.89 -10.48 6.64
N LEU A 153 7.96 -9.52 5.73
CA LEU A 153 9.06 -8.55 5.67
C LEU A 153 9.16 -7.77 6.99
N LYS A 154 8.03 -7.26 7.50
CA LYS A 154 8.03 -6.55 8.78
C LYS A 154 8.60 -7.40 9.92
N ARG A 155 8.11 -8.62 10.09
CA ARG A 155 8.63 -9.54 11.12
C ARG A 155 10.11 -9.86 10.95
N SER A 156 10.56 -10.00 9.70
CA SER A 156 11.98 -10.24 9.39
C SER A 156 12.83 -9.04 9.78
N CYS A 157 12.40 -7.82 9.47
CA CYS A 157 13.12 -6.61 9.88
C CYS A 157 13.16 -6.46 11.41
N ASP A 158 12.02 -6.66 12.08
CA ASP A 158 11.94 -6.59 13.54
C ASP A 158 12.91 -7.62 14.20
N TYR A 159 12.92 -8.86 13.70
CA TYR A 159 13.82 -9.89 14.18
C TYR A 159 15.29 -9.54 13.96
N VAL A 160 15.65 -9.10 12.76
CA VAL A 160 17.05 -8.72 12.45
C VAL A 160 17.48 -7.52 13.28
N ALA A 161 16.62 -6.53 13.50
CA ALA A 161 16.91 -5.38 14.35
C ALA A 161 17.24 -5.83 15.78
N GLU A 162 16.43 -6.70 16.38
CA GLU A 162 16.64 -7.21 17.72
C GLU A 162 17.91 -8.08 17.84
N GLU A 163 18.17 -8.96 16.88
CA GLU A 163 19.37 -9.79 16.87
C GLU A 163 20.64 -8.94 16.66
N LEU A 164 20.57 -7.92 15.81
CA LEU A 164 21.70 -7.02 15.59
C LEU A 164 22.00 -6.19 16.86
N LYS A 165 20.99 -5.67 17.56
CA LYS A 165 21.16 -4.99 18.85
C LYS A 165 21.92 -5.89 19.83
N LYS A 166 21.49 -7.16 20.00
CA LYS A 166 22.15 -8.12 20.87
C LYS A 166 23.60 -8.40 20.44
N LEU A 167 23.83 -8.52 19.14
CA LEU A 167 25.13 -8.82 18.57
C LEU A 167 26.17 -7.71 18.85
N ILE A 168 25.76 -6.43 18.75
CA ILE A 168 26.67 -5.28 18.84
C ILE A 168 26.69 -4.63 20.22
N ALA A 169 25.76 -4.96 21.12
CA ALA A 169 25.64 -4.36 22.45
C ALA A 169 26.97 -4.47 23.25
N GLY A 170 27.51 -3.34 23.67
CA GLY A 170 28.76 -3.26 24.46
C GLY A 170 30.02 -3.67 23.71
N LYS A 171 29.97 -3.88 22.39
CA LYS A 171 31.14 -4.27 21.60
C LYS A 171 31.73 -3.05 20.85
N THR A 172 33.05 -3.05 20.70
CA THR A 172 33.73 -2.11 19.82
C THR A 172 33.59 -2.57 18.37
N ILE A 173 33.04 -1.71 17.51
CA ILE A 173 32.90 -1.98 16.09
C ILE A 173 34.08 -1.35 15.36
N LYS A 174 34.80 -2.14 14.56
CA LYS A 174 35.94 -1.65 13.78
C LYS A 174 35.51 -0.55 12.82
N GLY A 175 36.17 0.60 12.90
CA GLY A 175 35.85 1.80 12.14
C GLY A 175 34.75 2.69 12.77
N MET A 176 34.22 2.27 13.92
CA MET A 176 33.23 3.02 14.72
C MET A 176 33.59 2.96 16.22
N GLU A 177 34.86 3.05 16.54
CA GLU A 177 35.40 2.80 17.91
C GLU A 177 34.83 3.74 18.97
N ASN A 178 34.39 4.95 18.54
CA ASN A 178 33.80 5.94 19.42
C ASN A 178 32.26 5.87 19.47
N PHE A 179 31.65 4.90 18.79
CA PHE A 179 30.18 4.75 18.77
C PHE A 179 29.71 4.03 20.04
N PRO A 180 28.78 4.62 20.81
CA PRO A 180 28.34 4.04 22.08
C PRO A 180 27.36 2.86 21.88
N THR A 181 27.89 1.69 21.57
CA THR A 181 27.08 0.50 21.27
C THR A 181 26.22 0.00 22.44
N GLY A 182 26.52 0.43 23.68
CA GLY A 182 25.70 0.12 24.87
C GLY A 182 24.41 0.94 24.96
N GLU A 183 24.28 2.02 24.16
CA GLU A 183 23.16 2.97 24.21
C GLU A 183 22.24 2.88 22.99
N ILE A 184 22.41 1.85 22.13
CA ILE A 184 21.58 1.70 20.92
C ILE A 184 20.15 1.41 21.34
N GLN A 185 19.26 2.37 21.06
CA GLN A 185 17.83 2.24 21.35
C GLN A 185 17.11 1.53 20.22
N ASP A 186 17.45 1.86 18.97
CA ASP A 186 16.78 1.28 17.79
C ASP A 186 17.73 1.11 16.60
N ILE A 187 17.32 0.24 15.66
CA ILE A 187 17.97 0.03 14.37
C ILE A 187 16.94 0.31 13.30
N VAL A 188 17.22 1.29 12.46
CA VAL A 188 16.34 1.71 11.38
C VAL A 188 16.89 1.22 10.05
N PHE A 189 16.07 0.46 9.32
CA PHE A 189 16.35 0.09 7.94
C PHE A 189 15.90 1.21 7.01
N THR A 190 16.79 1.62 6.11
CA THR A 190 16.46 2.58 5.06
C THR A 190 16.37 1.87 3.73
N THR A 191 15.34 2.20 2.95
CA THR A 191 15.14 1.67 1.61
C THR A 191 14.99 2.81 0.61
N GLY A 192 15.38 2.54 -0.64
CA GLY A 192 15.06 3.39 -1.78
C GLY A 192 14.16 2.63 -2.73
N THR A 193 13.06 3.22 -3.16
CA THR A 193 12.20 2.65 -4.20
C THR A 193 12.57 3.27 -5.53
N GLU A 194 12.93 2.44 -6.50
CA GLU A 194 13.20 2.84 -7.88
C GLU A 194 12.04 2.35 -8.76
N LEU A 195 11.51 3.26 -9.58
CA LEU A 195 10.47 2.94 -10.55
C LEU A 195 11.08 3.05 -11.94
N GLU A 196 11.19 1.92 -12.62
CA GLU A 196 11.66 1.86 -13.99
C GLU A 196 10.50 1.70 -14.96
N PHE A 197 10.49 2.48 -16.01
CA PHE A 197 9.46 2.41 -17.05
C PHE A 197 10.02 2.77 -18.43
N TRP A 198 9.36 2.24 -19.43
CA TRP A 198 9.66 2.54 -20.82
C TRP A 198 8.65 3.52 -21.38
N VAL A 199 9.12 4.59 -21.95
CA VAL A 199 8.27 5.49 -22.74
C VAL A 199 8.29 5.02 -24.20
N LYS A 200 7.12 4.66 -24.72
CA LYS A 200 6.96 4.30 -26.14
C LYS A 200 6.33 5.46 -26.88
N THR A 201 6.90 5.81 -28.02
CA THR A 201 6.24 6.73 -28.95
C THR A 201 5.24 5.96 -29.82
N PRO A 202 4.18 6.62 -30.32
CA PRO A 202 3.17 6.01 -31.20
C PRO A 202 3.75 5.44 -32.51
N SER A 203 4.90 5.94 -32.95
CA SER A 203 5.58 5.45 -34.15
C SER A 203 7.11 5.53 -34.02
N GLU A 204 7.82 4.58 -34.63
CA GLU A 204 9.30 4.58 -34.70
C GLU A 204 9.86 5.83 -35.38
N LYS A 205 9.10 6.48 -36.26
CA LYS A 205 9.52 7.71 -36.97
C LYS A 205 9.62 8.92 -36.04
N GLU A 206 8.84 8.96 -34.97
CA GLU A 206 8.87 10.07 -34.01
C GLU A 206 10.06 9.95 -33.04
N THR A 207 10.61 8.77 -32.87
CA THR A 207 11.78 8.52 -31.99
C THR A 207 13.07 9.10 -32.51
N VAL A 208 13.17 9.39 -33.83
CA VAL A 208 14.39 9.83 -34.52
C VAL A 208 14.49 11.36 -34.62
N GLN A 209 13.45 12.10 -34.21
CA GLN A 209 13.40 13.57 -34.39
C GLN A 209 13.67 14.36 -33.09
N HIS A 210 14.02 13.70 -32.01
CA HIS A 210 14.39 14.27 -30.72
C HIS A 210 15.70 13.64 -30.24
#